data_7b1b1551ac83e104ae2432aaa2ada1b7
#
_entry.id   7b1b1551ac83e104ae2432aaa2ada1b7
#
_cell.length_a   1.000
_cell.length_b   1.000
_cell.length_c   1.000
_cell.angle_alpha   90.00
_cell.angle_beta   90.00
_cell.angle_gamma   90.00
#
_symmetry.space_group_name_H-M   'P 1'
#
loop_
_entity.id
_entity.type
_entity.pdbx_description
1 polymer ?
#
loop_
_entity_poly.entity_id
_entity_poly.type
_entity_poly.pdbx_seq_one_letter_code
_entity_poly.pdbx_strand_id
1 'polypeptide(L)' 'MNNLNMLHDMLHAEMMNQSMYNKYMMDIQNPEVRQMFMQMRDGKMQQITQLQQEIMNQMPS' A
#
# COMPACT_ATOMS: atom_id res chain seq x y z
N MET A 1 -13.88 -8.52 -17.38
CA MET A 1 -13.23 -7.43 -16.63
C MET A 1 -11.75 -7.39 -17.00
N ASN A 2 -11.22 -6.21 -17.25
CA ASN A 2 -9.82 -6.05 -17.66
C ASN A 2 -8.90 -6.22 -16.44
N ASN A 3 -7.86 -7.05 -16.56
CA ASN A 3 -6.90 -7.26 -15.47
C ASN A 3 -6.22 -5.98 -15.04
N LEU A 4 -5.94 -5.10 -15.99
CA LEU A 4 -5.32 -3.81 -15.70
C LEU A 4 -6.22 -2.94 -14.81
N ASN A 5 -7.52 -2.93 -15.07
CA ASN A 5 -8.46 -2.19 -14.23
C ASN A 5 -8.50 -2.75 -12.81
N MET A 6 -8.45 -4.08 -12.68
CA MET A 6 -8.43 -4.73 -11.36
C MET A 6 -7.16 -4.35 -10.59
N LEU A 7 -6.02 -4.32 -11.27
CA LEU A 7 -4.76 -3.93 -10.65
C LEU A 7 -4.78 -2.48 -10.21
N HIS A 8 -5.36 -1.59 -10.99
CA HIS A 8 -5.51 -0.18 -10.61
C HIS A 8 -6.41 -0.02 -9.39
N ASP A 9 -7.50 -0.79 -9.33
CA ASP A 9 -8.39 -0.75 -8.17
C ASP A 9 -7.67 -1.22 -6.91
N MET A 10 -6.90 -2.31 -7.02
CA MET A 10 -6.12 -2.82 -5.90
C MET A 10 -5.07 -1.82 -5.44
N LEU A 11 -4.38 -1.19 -6.38
CA LEU A 11 -3.39 -0.17 -6.06
C LEU A 11 -4.02 1.00 -5.30
N HIS A 12 -5.18 1.47 -5.77
CA HIS A 12 -5.88 2.55 -5.10
C HIS A 12 -6.24 2.18 -3.66
N ALA A 13 -6.77 0.98 -3.46
CA ALA A 13 -7.15 0.50 -2.14
C ALA A 13 -5.95 0.40 -1.20
N GLU A 14 -4.82 -0.09 -1.70
CA GLU A 14 -3.60 -0.21 -0.90
C GLU A 14 -3.03 1.15 -0.53
N MET A 15 -3.09 2.12 -1.45
CA MET A 15 -2.62 3.48 -1.17
C MET A 15 -3.50 4.16 -0.11
N MET A 16 -4.81 3.94 -0.14
CA MET A 16 -5.71 4.46 0.88
C MET A 16 -5.40 3.83 2.24
N ASN A 17 -5.15 2.52 2.28
CA ASN A 17 -4.77 1.84 3.51
C ASN A 17 -3.47 2.41 4.09
N GLN A 18 -2.48 2.66 3.23
CA GLN A 18 -1.21 3.24 3.67
C GLN A 18 -1.42 4.62 4.29
N SER A 19 -2.29 5.43 3.71
CA SER A 19 -2.62 6.76 4.26
C SER A 19 -3.20 6.63 5.66
N MET A 20 -4.05 5.63 5.89
CA MET A 20 -4.62 5.38 7.21
C MET A 20 -3.54 4.99 8.22
N TYR A 21 -2.59 4.12 7.83
CA TYR A 21 -1.48 3.75 8.70
C TYR A 21 -0.67 4.96 9.10
N ASN A 22 -0.36 5.83 8.14
CA ASN A 22 0.41 7.04 8.42
C ASN A 22 -0.32 7.97 9.40
N LYS A 23 -1.63 8.11 9.20
CA LYS A 23 -2.46 8.95 10.07
C LYS A 23 -2.48 8.42 11.50
N TYR A 24 -2.73 7.13 11.67
CA TYR A 24 -2.82 6.52 13.00
C TYR A 24 -1.46 6.51 13.70
N MET A 25 -0.37 6.32 12.95
CA MET A 25 0.97 6.33 13.54
C MET A 25 1.28 7.64 14.23
N MET A 26 0.74 8.75 13.76
CA MET A 26 0.95 10.05 14.39
C MET A 26 0.34 10.14 15.78
N ASP A 27 -0.74 9.38 16.02
CA ASP A 27 -1.50 9.42 17.27
C ASP A 27 -1.08 8.34 18.26
N ILE A 28 -0.34 7.31 17.81
CA ILE A 28 0.05 6.20 18.66
C ILE A 28 1.25 6.61 19.51
N GLN A 29 1.09 6.54 20.84
CA GLN A 29 2.14 6.91 21.78
C GLN A 29 2.94 5.72 22.29
N ASN A 30 2.34 4.50 22.26
CA ASN A 30 3.03 3.30 22.72
C ASN A 30 4.10 2.89 21.71
N PRO A 31 5.40 2.81 22.11
CA PRO A 31 6.48 2.53 21.16
C PRO A 31 6.38 1.15 20.51
N GLU A 32 5.91 0.14 21.24
CA GLU A 32 5.78 -1.21 20.68
C GLU A 32 4.71 -1.27 19.63
N VAL A 33 3.56 -0.63 19.90
CA VAL A 33 2.47 -0.57 18.93
C VAL A 33 2.89 0.25 17.70
N ARG A 34 3.58 1.36 17.92
CA ARG A 34 4.09 2.18 16.83
C ARG A 34 5.02 1.37 15.93
N GLN A 35 5.92 0.58 16.54
CA GLN A 35 6.84 -0.25 15.77
C GLN A 35 6.10 -1.28 14.93
N MET A 36 5.06 -1.88 15.48
CA MET A 36 4.23 -2.84 14.75
C MET A 36 3.57 -2.17 13.54
N PHE A 37 3.01 -0.98 13.72
CA PHE A 37 2.38 -0.24 12.61
C PHE A 37 3.40 0.15 11.54
N MET A 38 4.62 0.52 11.95
CA MET A 38 5.68 0.83 10.99
C MET A 38 6.02 -0.37 10.13
N GLN A 39 6.11 -1.55 10.71
CA GLN A 39 6.37 -2.78 9.95
C GLN A 39 5.23 -3.08 8.98
N MET A 40 3.98 -2.91 9.43
CA MET A 40 2.82 -3.11 8.56
C MET A 40 2.82 -2.11 7.41
N ARG A 41 3.15 -0.84 7.69
CA ARG A 41 3.24 0.19 6.66
C ARG A 41 4.31 -0.15 5.62
N ASP A 42 5.48 -0.60 6.07
CA ASP A 42 6.57 -0.96 5.16
C ASP A 42 6.17 -2.12 4.27
N GLY A 43 5.43 -3.10 4.82
CA GLY A 43 4.87 -4.19 4.02
C GLY A 43 3.90 -3.69 2.96
N LYS A 44 3.04 -2.73 3.32
CA LYS A 44 2.11 -2.11 2.36
C LYS A 44 2.86 -1.37 1.25
N MET A 45 3.92 -0.65 1.61
CA MET A 45 4.72 0.06 0.61
C MET A 45 5.33 -0.91 -0.41
N GLN A 46 5.82 -2.06 0.05
CA GLN A 46 6.34 -3.08 -0.85
C GLN A 46 5.26 -3.63 -1.77
N GLN A 47 4.06 -3.88 -1.24
CA GLN A 47 2.93 -4.34 -2.04
C GLN A 47 2.52 -3.32 -3.10
N ILE A 48 2.51 -2.04 -2.73
CA ILE A 48 2.19 -0.97 -3.66
C ILE A 48 3.21 -0.93 -4.80
N THR A 49 4.49 -1.05 -4.47
CA THR A 49 5.56 -1.09 -5.47
C THR A 49 5.38 -2.26 -6.42
N GLN A 50 5.06 -3.46 -5.88
CA GLN A 50 4.82 -4.64 -6.70
C GLN A 50 3.63 -4.46 -7.63
N LEU A 51 2.54 -3.86 -7.14
CA LEU A 51 1.37 -3.59 -7.96
C LEU A 51 1.69 -2.60 -9.08
N GLN A 52 2.45 -1.56 -8.77
CA GLN A 52 2.88 -0.58 -9.77
C GLN A 52 3.72 -1.23 -10.86
N GLN A 53 4.65 -2.10 -10.49
CA GLN A 53 5.48 -2.81 -11.45
C GLN A 53 4.64 -3.73 -12.33
N GLU A 54 3.68 -4.43 -11.75
CA GLU A 54 2.80 -5.32 -12.50
C GLU A 54 1.94 -4.54 -13.49
N ILE A 55 1.43 -3.39 -13.08
CA ILE A 55 0.66 -2.51 -13.96
C ILE A 55 1.52 -2.08 -15.14
N MET A 56 2.76 -1.67 -14.88
CA MET A 56 3.68 -1.28 -15.95
C MET A 56 3.96 -2.44 -16.90
N ASN A 57 4.10 -3.65 -16.38
CA ASN A 57 4.37 -4.83 -17.19
C ASN A 57 3.20 -5.18 -18.11
N GLN A 58 1.98 -4.84 -17.73
CA GLN A 58 0.79 -5.15 -18.51
C GLN A 58 0.38 -4.03 -19.44
N MET A 59 1.00 -2.86 -19.35
CA MET A 59 0.71 -1.78 -20.27
C MET A 59 1.35 -2.07 -21.62
N PRO A 60 0.66 -1.73 -22.73
CA PRO A 60 1.25 -1.89 -24.06
C PRO A 60 2.47 -0.99 -24.22
N SER A 61 3.51 -1.55 -24.79
CA SER A 61 4.75 -0.82 -25.03
C SER A 61 4.65 0.02 -26.32
#